data_37f19a526660c86c72e41126934f76b0
#
_entry.id   37f19a526660c86c72e41126934f76b0
#
_cell.length_a   1.000
_cell.length_b   1.000
_cell.length_c   1.000
_cell.angle_alpha   90.00
_cell.angle_beta   90.00
_cell.angle_gamma   90.00
#
_symmetry.space_group_name_H-M   'P 1'
#
loop_
_entity.id
_entity.type
_entity.pdbx_description
1 polymer ?
#
loop_
_entity_poly.entity_id
_entity_poly.type
_entity_poly.pdbx_seq_one_letter_code
_entity_poly.pdbx_strand_id
1 'polypeptide(L)'
;MKGIHPNGKATFTAGAAIAKGEFVKFSSGKVVKCAAATDIAIGVALDGAEAGALVPVQLLTSGDTVLVKAGGAVAQGGTLSCLGTTVDTAGALQYGIALDAAENGELVEAAVGLPAVTKIA
;
A
#
# COMPACT_ATOMS: atom_id res chain seq x y z
N MET A 1 -18.04 -8.19 4.08
CA MET A 1 -18.02 -6.83 4.65
C MET A 1 -19.16 -6.03 4.04
N LYS A 2 -19.94 -5.40 4.88
CA LYS A 2 -21.08 -4.60 4.42
C LYS A 2 -21.05 -3.24 5.10
N GLY A 3 -21.61 -2.24 4.44
CA GLY A 3 -21.76 -0.91 5.00
C GLY A 3 -20.78 0.10 4.40
N ILE A 4 -20.83 1.28 4.95
CA ILE A 4 -19.99 2.41 4.52
C ILE A 4 -18.81 2.52 5.48
N HIS A 5 -17.63 2.75 4.94
CA HIS A 5 -16.42 2.93 5.73
C HIS A 5 -16.04 4.41 5.72
N PRO A 6 -16.43 5.19 6.74
CA PRO A 6 -16.07 6.61 6.81
C PRO A 6 -14.56 6.79 6.76
N ASN A 7 -14.11 7.82 6.02
CA ASN A 7 -12.68 8.10 5.83
C ASN A 7 -11.91 6.95 5.17
N GLY A 8 -12.64 6.01 4.54
CA GLY A 8 -11.99 4.92 3.80
C GLY A 8 -11.19 3.95 4.64
N LYS A 9 -11.49 3.83 5.94
CA LYS A 9 -10.79 2.89 6.82
C LYS A 9 -11.61 1.63 7.03
N ALA A 10 -10.96 0.48 6.97
CA ALA A 10 -11.61 -0.81 7.20
C ALA A 10 -10.64 -1.72 7.93
N THR A 11 -11.18 -2.67 8.70
CA THR A 11 -10.39 -3.61 9.47
C THR A 11 -10.52 -5.01 8.88
N PHE A 12 -9.39 -5.67 8.67
CA PHE A 12 -9.34 -7.02 8.11
C PHE A 12 -8.49 -7.91 9.01
N THR A 13 -8.57 -9.22 8.80
CA THR A 13 -7.70 -10.17 9.47
C THR A 13 -6.43 -10.34 8.63
N ALA A 14 -5.28 -10.24 9.27
CA ALA A 14 -3.99 -10.46 8.61
C ALA A 14 -3.77 -11.95 8.38
N GLY A 15 -3.39 -12.32 7.15
CA GLY A 15 -3.05 -13.70 6.82
C GLY A 15 -1.59 -14.05 7.07
N ALA A 16 -0.75 -13.03 7.27
CA ALA A 16 0.68 -13.16 7.58
C ALA A 16 1.10 -11.87 8.27
N ALA A 17 2.32 -11.81 8.75
CA ALA A 17 2.83 -10.60 9.41
C ALA A 17 2.84 -9.43 8.44
N ILE A 18 2.33 -8.29 8.89
CA ILE A 18 2.25 -7.05 8.13
C ILE A 18 2.87 -5.94 8.95
N ALA A 19 3.70 -5.10 8.33
CA ALA A 19 4.27 -3.93 8.98
C ALA A 19 3.44 -2.68 8.64
N LYS A 20 3.47 -1.70 9.54
CA LYS A 20 2.85 -0.40 9.29
C LYS A 20 3.37 0.20 8.00
N GLY A 21 2.44 0.69 7.18
CA GLY A 21 2.79 1.37 5.93
C GLY A 21 2.92 0.45 4.72
N GLU A 22 2.78 -0.86 4.90
CA GLU A 22 2.84 -1.77 3.76
C GLU A 22 1.51 -1.81 3.01
N PHE A 23 1.57 -1.84 1.68
CA PHE A 23 0.39 -2.10 0.87
C PHE A 23 -0.05 -3.55 1.07
N VAL A 24 -1.35 -3.76 1.14
CA VAL A 24 -1.94 -5.09 1.38
C VAL A 24 -2.88 -5.46 0.26
N LYS A 25 -3.02 -6.76 0.05
CA LYS A 25 -3.93 -7.36 -0.93
C LYS A 25 -4.74 -8.46 -0.29
N PHE A 26 -5.82 -8.85 -0.93
CA PHE A 26 -6.62 -9.98 -0.45
C PHE A 26 -5.94 -11.31 -0.78
N SER A 27 -6.03 -12.24 0.16
CA SER A 27 -5.59 -13.62 -0.02
C SER A 27 -6.44 -14.53 0.86
N SER A 28 -7.25 -15.39 0.24
CA SER A 28 -8.10 -16.35 0.94
C SER A 28 -8.97 -15.73 2.04
N GLY A 29 -9.59 -14.59 1.75
CA GLY A 29 -10.49 -13.90 2.69
C GLY A 29 -9.78 -13.06 3.75
N LYS A 30 -8.47 -13.02 3.74
CA LYS A 30 -7.65 -12.22 4.65
C LYS A 30 -6.81 -11.25 3.83
N VAL A 31 -6.05 -10.40 4.51
CA VAL A 31 -5.11 -9.51 3.83
C VAL A 31 -3.67 -9.93 4.13
N VAL A 32 -2.81 -9.78 3.13
CA VAL A 32 -1.38 -10.00 3.26
C VAL A 32 -0.66 -8.85 2.57
N LYS A 33 0.62 -8.64 2.91
CA LYS A 33 1.39 -7.62 2.22
C LYS A 33 1.59 -8.01 0.76
N CYS A 34 1.71 -7.03 -0.11
CA CYS A 34 2.02 -7.28 -1.51
C CYS A 34 3.42 -7.87 -1.63
N ALA A 35 3.59 -8.83 -2.55
CA ALA A 35 4.85 -9.51 -2.78
C ALA A 35 5.48 -9.16 -4.12
N ALA A 36 4.69 -8.67 -5.07
CA ALA A 36 5.16 -8.31 -6.41
C ALA A 36 4.59 -6.97 -6.82
N ALA A 37 5.34 -6.22 -7.64
CA ALA A 37 4.90 -4.90 -8.10
C ALA A 37 3.67 -4.96 -9.00
N THR A 38 3.29 -6.14 -9.48
CA THR A 38 2.08 -6.37 -10.27
C THR A 38 0.89 -6.81 -9.43
N ASP A 39 1.04 -6.98 -8.12
CA ASP A 39 -0.08 -7.34 -7.24
C ASP A 39 -1.11 -6.23 -7.20
N ILE A 40 -2.36 -6.61 -6.95
CA ILE A 40 -3.46 -5.65 -6.84
C ILE A 40 -3.70 -5.37 -5.36
N ALA A 41 -3.23 -4.22 -4.91
CA ALA A 41 -3.42 -3.78 -3.53
C ALA A 41 -4.79 -3.15 -3.33
N ILE A 42 -5.33 -3.27 -2.11
CA ILE A 42 -6.61 -2.64 -1.74
C ILE A 42 -6.39 -1.41 -0.87
N GLY A 43 -5.26 -1.32 -0.21
CA GLY A 43 -4.98 -0.22 0.70
C GLY A 43 -3.63 -0.37 1.36
N VAL A 44 -3.41 0.46 2.37
CA VAL A 44 -2.15 0.52 3.13
C VAL A 44 -2.45 0.25 4.59
N ALA A 45 -1.65 -0.62 5.22
CA ALA A 45 -1.81 -0.93 6.63
C ALA A 45 -1.48 0.30 7.48
N LEU A 46 -2.42 0.67 8.35
CA LEU A 46 -2.24 1.82 9.26
C LEU A 46 -1.45 1.43 10.50
N ASP A 47 -1.31 0.15 10.76
CA ASP A 47 -0.54 -0.35 11.89
C ASP A 47 -0.02 -1.74 11.53
N GLY A 48 0.94 -2.22 12.32
CA GLY A 48 1.46 -3.57 12.16
C GLY A 48 0.51 -4.61 12.73
N ALA A 49 0.60 -5.85 12.23
CA ALA A 49 -0.18 -6.96 12.73
C ALA A 49 0.54 -8.27 12.49
N GLU A 50 0.35 -9.22 13.39
CA GLU A 50 0.82 -10.58 13.18
C GLU A 50 -0.24 -11.42 12.49
N ALA A 51 0.14 -12.57 11.97
CA ALA A 51 -0.80 -13.49 11.33
C ALA A 51 -1.95 -13.80 12.29
N GLY A 52 -3.17 -13.68 11.81
CA GLY A 52 -4.39 -13.92 12.59
C GLY A 52 -4.90 -12.71 13.36
N ALA A 53 -4.11 -11.65 13.50
CA ALA A 53 -4.54 -10.44 14.19
C ALA A 53 -5.33 -9.51 13.26
N LEU A 54 -6.07 -8.58 13.85
CA LEU A 54 -6.78 -7.55 13.08
C LEU A 54 -5.82 -6.45 12.67
N VAL A 55 -5.99 -5.95 11.46
CA VAL A 55 -5.18 -4.86 10.93
C VAL A 55 -6.08 -3.77 10.35
N PRO A 56 -5.93 -2.51 10.79
CA PRO A 56 -6.65 -1.41 10.17
C PRO A 56 -5.98 -1.03 8.85
N VAL A 57 -6.78 -0.82 7.83
CA VAL A 57 -6.31 -0.54 6.46
C VAL A 57 -6.95 0.75 5.96
N GLN A 58 -6.14 1.65 5.41
CA GLN A 58 -6.62 2.82 4.69
C GLN A 58 -6.87 2.39 3.24
N LEU A 59 -8.14 2.36 2.83
CA LEU A 59 -8.50 1.96 1.47
C LEU A 59 -8.05 3.00 0.46
N LEU A 60 -7.70 2.54 -0.74
CA LEU A 60 -7.12 3.41 -1.79
C LEU A 60 -8.10 4.44 -2.36
N THR A 61 -9.38 4.29 -2.09
CA THR A 61 -10.42 5.19 -2.61
C THR A 61 -10.73 6.35 -1.67
N SER A 62 -10.02 6.47 -0.55
CA SER A 62 -10.37 7.44 0.49
C SER A 62 -10.05 8.89 0.11
N GLY A 63 -9.03 9.11 -0.70
CA GLY A 63 -8.56 10.44 -1.03
C GLY A 63 -7.63 11.06 0.02
N ASP A 64 -7.39 10.37 1.13
CA ASP A 64 -6.46 10.84 2.16
C ASP A 64 -5.03 10.47 1.82
N THR A 65 -4.07 11.22 2.38
CA THR A 65 -2.68 10.79 2.35
C THR A 65 -2.46 9.74 3.43
N VAL A 66 -1.40 8.95 3.28
CA VAL A 66 -1.09 7.87 4.21
C VAL A 66 0.42 7.70 4.30
N LEU A 67 0.89 7.14 5.40
CA LEU A 67 2.30 6.78 5.54
C LEU A 67 2.54 5.43 4.88
N VAL A 68 3.48 5.41 3.93
CA VAL A 68 3.86 4.21 3.19
C VAL A 68 5.28 3.84 3.59
N LYS A 69 5.51 2.55 3.82
CA LYS A 69 6.87 2.05 4.09
C LYS A 69 7.61 1.94 2.77
N ALA A 70 8.70 2.68 2.64
CA ALA A 70 9.53 2.62 1.44
C ALA A 70 10.23 1.28 1.33
N GLY A 71 10.11 0.63 0.18
CA GLY A 71 10.79 -0.64 -0.10
C GLY A 71 12.17 -0.47 -0.72
N GLY A 72 12.59 0.78 -0.89
CA GLY A 72 13.88 1.19 -1.41
C GLY A 72 13.95 2.70 -1.35
N ALA A 73 15.04 3.30 -1.79
CA ALA A 73 15.16 4.74 -1.81
C ALA A 73 14.14 5.34 -2.78
N VAL A 74 13.38 6.34 -2.33
CA VAL A 74 12.42 7.07 -3.15
C VAL A 74 12.71 8.56 -3.04
N ALA A 75 12.46 9.30 -4.12
CA ALA A 75 12.61 10.74 -4.14
C ALA A 75 11.25 11.41 -3.97
N GLN A 76 11.26 12.66 -3.51
CA GLN A 76 10.05 13.48 -3.49
C GLN A 76 9.47 13.55 -4.91
N GLY A 77 8.18 13.29 -5.04
CA GLY A 77 7.50 13.25 -6.34
C GLY A 77 7.67 11.93 -7.09
N GLY A 78 8.40 10.98 -6.53
CA GLY A 78 8.57 9.67 -7.15
C GLY A 78 7.31 8.85 -7.11
N THR A 79 7.07 8.06 -8.17
CA THR A 79 5.92 7.17 -8.24
C THR A 79 6.16 5.92 -7.38
N LEU A 80 5.11 5.41 -6.76
CA LEU A 80 5.20 4.27 -5.84
C LEU A 80 4.41 3.08 -6.36
N SER A 81 5.07 1.93 -6.42
CA SER A 81 4.43 0.64 -6.61
C SER A 81 3.85 0.13 -5.29
N CYS A 82 3.13 -0.98 -5.33
CA CYS A 82 2.62 -1.60 -4.10
C CYS A 82 3.71 -2.19 -3.20
N LEU A 83 4.96 -2.20 -3.65
CA LEU A 83 6.09 -2.57 -2.81
C LEU A 83 6.73 -1.36 -2.11
N GLY A 84 6.20 -0.16 -2.35
CA GLY A 84 6.81 1.06 -1.85
C GLY A 84 8.08 1.46 -2.59
N THR A 85 8.29 0.94 -3.79
CA THR A 85 9.44 1.24 -4.63
C THR A 85 9.00 2.04 -5.85
N THR A 86 9.97 2.69 -6.51
CA THR A 86 9.71 3.41 -7.76
C THR A 86 9.16 2.45 -8.83
N VAL A 87 8.18 2.93 -9.59
CA VAL A 87 7.59 2.14 -10.66
C VAL A 87 8.53 2.16 -11.87
N ASP A 88 9.24 1.08 -12.09
CA ASP A 88 10.21 0.97 -13.19
C ASP A 88 10.09 -0.34 -13.97
N THR A 89 9.16 -1.20 -13.60
CA THR A 89 8.98 -2.51 -14.22
C THR A 89 7.75 -2.50 -15.12
N ALA A 90 7.85 -3.08 -16.31
CA ALA A 90 6.71 -3.22 -17.22
C ALA A 90 5.59 -4.01 -16.54
N GLY A 91 4.35 -3.52 -16.64
CA GLY A 91 3.19 -4.12 -15.99
C GLY A 91 3.02 -3.76 -14.52
N ALA A 92 3.98 -3.06 -13.91
CA ALA A 92 3.82 -2.58 -12.54
C ALA A 92 2.74 -1.49 -12.50
N LEU A 93 2.03 -1.44 -11.36
CA LEU A 93 0.95 -0.48 -11.16
C LEU A 93 1.46 0.66 -10.27
N GLN A 94 1.07 1.88 -10.61
CA GLN A 94 1.36 3.05 -9.78
C GLN A 94 0.20 3.25 -8.81
N TYR A 95 0.52 3.24 -7.51
CA TYR A 95 -0.47 3.45 -6.45
C TYR A 95 -0.40 4.83 -5.83
N GLY A 96 0.69 5.55 -6.03
CA GLY A 96 0.81 6.85 -5.42
C GLY A 96 2.09 7.57 -5.76
N ILE A 97 2.23 8.73 -5.13
CA ILE A 97 3.39 9.61 -5.30
C ILE A 97 3.92 9.95 -3.92
N ALA A 98 5.21 9.79 -3.71
CA ALA A 98 5.86 10.16 -2.46
C ALA A 98 5.87 11.68 -2.30
N LEU A 99 5.43 12.17 -1.15
CA LEU A 99 5.40 13.61 -0.87
C LEU A 99 6.73 14.10 -0.32
N ASP A 100 7.62 13.19 0.03
CA ASP A 100 8.96 13.50 0.52
C ASP A 100 9.92 12.40 0.09
N ALA A 101 11.21 12.61 0.29
CA ALA A 101 12.21 11.59 0.05
C ALA A 101 12.28 10.62 1.23
N ALA A 102 12.59 9.36 0.96
CA ALA A 102 12.76 8.36 2.01
C ALA A 102 13.75 7.29 1.56
N GLU A 103 14.37 6.65 2.54
CA GLU A 103 15.25 5.53 2.30
C GLU A 103 14.52 4.21 2.61
N ASN A 104 15.13 3.09 2.22
CA ASN A 104 14.55 1.78 2.45
C ASN A 104 14.15 1.59 3.92
N GLY A 105 12.92 1.18 4.14
CA GLY A 105 12.39 0.91 5.47
C GLY A 105 11.79 2.11 6.19
N GLU A 106 12.00 3.33 5.68
CA GLU A 106 11.41 4.52 6.29
C GLU A 106 9.95 4.69 5.89
N LEU A 107 9.17 5.33 6.75
CA LEU A 107 7.80 5.73 6.42
C LEU A 107 7.84 7.08 5.72
N VAL A 108 7.08 7.20 4.64
CA VAL A 108 6.98 8.45 3.88
C VAL A 108 5.50 8.74 3.63
N GLU A 109 5.12 10.00 3.81
CA GLU A 109 3.76 10.40 3.47
C GLU A 109 3.59 10.34 1.96
N ALA A 110 2.48 9.77 1.51
CA ALA A 110 2.21 9.59 0.09
C ALA A 110 0.76 9.91 -0.23
N ALA A 111 0.56 10.47 -1.41
CA ALA A 111 -0.77 10.59 -1.99
C ALA A 111 -1.04 9.30 -2.73
N VAL A 112 -2.01 8.52 -2.26
CA VAL A 112 -2.30 7.19 -2.82
C VAL A 112 -3.69 7.15 -3.42
N GLY A 113 -3.90 6.24 -4.35
CA GLY A 113 -5.19 6.05 -5.00
C GLY A 113 -5.24 4.73 -5.74
N LEU A 114 -6.32 4.52 -6.49
CA LEU A 114 -6.47 3.32 -7.30
C LEU A 114 -5.32 3.24 -8.31
N PRO A 115 -4.88 2.01 -8.63
CA PRO A 115 -3.70 1.85 -9.44
C PRO A 115 -3.90 2.28 -10.90
N ALA A 116 -2.80 2.73 -11.50
CA ALA A 116 -2.72 3.01 -12.92
C ALA A 116 -1.51 2.28 -13.50
N VAL A 117 -1.62 1.84 -14.75
CA VAL A 117 -0.47 1.28 -15.46
C VAL A 117 0.37 2.45 -15.95
N THR A 118 1.59 2.57 -15.42
CA THR A 118 2.46 3.69 -15.75
C THR A 118 3.58 3.32 -16.71
N LYS A 119 3.80 2.02 -16.92
CA LYS A 119 4.84 1.56 -17.84
C LYS A 119 4.31 0.38 -18.63
N ILE A 120 4.32 0.53 -19.93
CA ILE A 120 3.90 -0.51 -20.86
C ILE A 120 5.16 -1.06 -21.54
N ALA A 121 5.46 -2.29 -21.24
CA ALA A 121 6.57 -3.07 -21.84
C ALA A 121 7.70 -2.26 -22.45
#